data_af1a138424117f596aff8aba71be5e4a
#
_entry.id   af1a138424117f596aff8aba71be5e4a
#
_cell.length_a   1.000
_cell.length_b   1.000
_cell.length_c   1.000
_cell.angle_alpha   90.00
_cell.angle_beta   90.00
_cell.angle_gamma   90.00
#
_symmetry.space_group_name_H-M   'P 1'
#
loop_
_entity.id
_entity.type
_entity.pdbx_description
1 polymer ?
#
loop_
_entity_poly.entity_id
_entity_poly.type
_entity_poly.pdbx_seq_one_letter_code
_entity_poly.pdbx_strand_id
1 'polypeptide(L)'
;RYELTYDTFRKDADRIYYVRVESETDDQGLSSVTPYPLARYLKETFPEIEESCNTSAWKTDFLYNEKKYESFDMVMDSAAEHMFEIELISGSRDFMIPKSNKIAITDKLAKEVFGTKDPLGEKLKIWSDDMEICAIVKSQDQHSNFPFGILKPSRQTEEWNVAYCQTFIKVRPETDMRAFKKKLYEHKIKKDRDSLSHFVLTSITAMRYDHPEEEPTIKFEHILLFALAGGLVILCALFN
;
A
#
# COMPACT_ATOMS: atom_id res chain seq x y z
N ARG A 1 3.69 8.83 20.47
CA ARG A 1 4.95 8.68 19.69
C ARG A 1 4.94 7.46 18.78
N TYR A 2 4.36 6.34 19.21
CA TYR A 2 4.21 5.11 18.47
C TYR A 2 3.40 5.31 17.15
N GLU A 3 2.27 5.97 17.21
CA GLU A 3 1.38 6.20 16.06
C GLU A 3 1.99 7.12 14.98
N LEU A 4 2.98 7.94 15.31
CA LEU A 4 3.63 8.87 14.38
C LEU A 4 4.81 8.25 13.61
N THR A 5 5.04 6.94 13.72
CA THR A 5 6.20 6.26 13.12
C THR A 5 5.84 5.26 12.02
N TYR A 6 4.58 5.28 11.53
CA TYR A 6 4.16 4.42 10.42
C TYR A 6 4.98 4.73 9.16
N ASP A 7 5.50 3.67 8.56
CA ASP A 7 6.30 3.68 7.32
C ASP A 7 7.53 4.62 7.32
N THR A 8 7.88 5.23 8.46
CA THR A 8 9.09 6.09 8.57
C THR A 8 10.40 5.33 8.47
N PHE A 9 10.38 4.01 8.61
CA PHE A 9 11.54 3.12 8.49
C PHE A 9 11.96 2.87 7.05
N ARG A 10 11.08 3.17 6.08
CA ARG A 10 11.35 2.95 4.66
C ARG A 10 12.41 3.91 4.17
N LYS A 11 13.31 3.40 3.37
CA LYS A 11 14.24 4.25 2.65
C LYS A 11 13.44 5.19 1.73
N ASP A 12 13.78 6.46 1.74
CA ASP A 12 13.10 7.47 0.93
C ASP A 12 11.60 7.68 1.26
N ALA A 13 11.15 7.35 2.48
CA ALA A 13 9.75 7.53 2.91
C ALA A 13 9.24 8.96 2.71
N ASP A 14 10.12 9.94 2.81
CA ASP A 14 9.84 11.37 2.58
C ASP A 14 9.55 11.70 1.11
N ARG A 15 9.91 10.81 0.18
CA ARG A 15 9.72 10.95 -1.27
C ARG A 15 8.63 10.03 -1.83
N ILE A 16 8.04 9.16 -1.01
CA ILE A 16 6.97 8.24 -1.43
C ILE A 16 5.61 8.84 -1.09
N TYR A 17 4.77 8.91 -2.09
CA TYR A 17 3.42 9.48 -1.99
C TYR A 17 2.37 8.53 -2.52
N TYR A 18 1.26 8.49 -1.82
CA TYR A 18 0.03 7.87 -2.23
C TYR A 18 -0.78 8.82 -3.11
N VAL A 19 -1.31 8.34 -4.22
CA VAL A 19 -2.06 9.15 -5.20
C VAL A 19 -3.56 8.90 -4.99
N ARG A 20 -4.28 9.97 -4.66
CA ARG A 20 -5.75 9.99 -4.71
C ARG A 20 -6.23 10.77 -5.90
N VAL A 21 -7.38 10.41 -6.43
CA VAL A 21 -7.94 11.04 -7.62
C VAL A 21 -9.39 11.43 -7.42
N GLU A 22 -9.79 12.53 -7.99
CA GLU A 22 -11.17 12.92 -8.16
C GLU A 22 -11.64 12.45 -9.55
N SER A 23 -12.79 11.77 -9.59
CA SER A 23 -13.47 11.43 -10.86
C SER A 23 -14.55 12.45 -11.15
N GLU A 24 -14.62 12.94 -12.40
CA GLU A 24 -15.69 13.88 -12.81
C GLU A 24 -17.06 13.18 -12.87
N THR A 25 -17.09 11.84 -12.84
CA THR A 25 -18.29 11.02 -12.92
C THR A 25 -18.76 10.48 -11.56
N ASP A 26 -17.96 10.66 -10.52
CA ASP A 26 -18.24 10.15 -9.18
C ASP A 26 -18.38 11.31 -8.19
N ASP A 27 -19.58 11.48 -7.63
CA ASP A 27 -19.89 12.51 -6.63
C ASP A 27 -19.27 12.19 -5.22
N GLN A 28 -18.51 11.09 -5.08
CA GLN A 28 -17.95 10.66 -3.80
C GLN A 28 -16.65 11.38 -3.40
N GLY A 29 -16.16 12.33 -4.20
CA GLY A 29 -14.96 13.11 -3.89
C GLY A 29 -13.66 12.40 -4.29
N LEU A 30 -12.61 12.54 -3.48
CA LEU A 30 -11.29 11.94 -3.74
C LEU A 30 -11.30 10.44 -3.47
N SER A 31 -11.10 9.65 -4.52
CA SER A 31 -10.98 8.19 -4.41
C SER A 31 -9.56 7.76 -4.06
N SER A 32 -9.46 6.82 -3.15
CA SER A 32 -8.24 6.10 -2.79
C SER A 32 -7.93 4.96 -3.75
N VAL A 33 -8.93 4.53 -4.54
CA VAL A 33 -8.82 3.43 -5.49
C VAL A 33 -8.66 3.99 -6.89
N THR A 34 -7.69 3.46 -7.60
CA THR A 34 -7.26 3.99 -8.90
C THR A 34 -7.20 2.88 -9.96
N PRO A 35 -7.32 3.22 -11.26
CA PRO A 35 -7.15 2.25 -12.32
C PRO A 35 -5.68 1.83 -12.48
N TYR A 36 -5.46 0.56 -12.82
CA TYR A 36 -4.10 0.00 -13.01
C TYR A 36 -3.19 0.80 -13.97
N PRO A 37 -3.66 1.33 -15.10
CA PRO A 37 -2.80 2.08 -16.01
C PRO A 37 -2.26 3.40 -15.43
N LEU A 38 -2.86 3.90 -14.34
CA LEU A 38 -2.52 5.21 -13.78
C LEU A 38 -1.05 5.31 -13.34
N ALA A 39 -0.50 4.32 -12.65
CA ALA A 39 0.88 4.35 -12.19
C ALA A 39 1.86 4.56 -13.35
N ARG A 40 1.76 3.72 -14.39
CA ARG A 40 2.58 3.86 -15.60
C ARG A 40 2.37 5.19 -16.29
N TYR A 41 1.13 5.61 -16.47
CA TYR A 41 0.80 6.88 -17.11
C TYR A 41 1.46 8.07 -16.39
N LEU A 42 1.37 8.11 -15.06
CA LEU A 42 1.96 9.19 -14.27
C LEU A 42 3.48 9.22 -14.42
N LYS A 43 4.15 8.07 -14.37
CA LYS A 43 5.60 7.97 -14.54
C LYS A 43 6.06 8.42 -15.93
N GLU A 44 5.32 8.08 -16.97
CA GLU A 44 5.61 8.47 -18.35
C GLU A 44 5.33 9.97 -18.63
N THR A 45 4.36 10.55 -17.89
CA THR A 45 3.90 11.93 -18.12
C THR A 45 4.70 12.95 -17.32
N PHE A 46 5.14 12.60 -16.10
CA PHE A 46 5.76 13.53 -15.17
C PHE A 46 7.22 13.16 -14.90
N PRO A 47 8.20 13.95 -15.43
CA PRO A 47 9.62 13.68 -15.21
C PRO A 47 10.05 13.79 -13.75
N GLU A 48 9.26 14.46 -12.91
CA GLU A 48 9.46 14.53 -11.45
C GLU A 48 9.31 13.17 -10.76
N ILE A 49 8.63 12.21 -11.40
CA ILE A 49 8.42 10.87 -10.85
C ILE A 49 9.59 9.97 -11.22
N GLU A 50 10.28 9.47 -10.21
CA GLU A 50 11.36 8.49 -10.32
C GLU A 50 10.81 7.08 -10.55
N GLU A 51 9.82 6.69 -9.75
CA GLU A 51 9.18 5.37 -9.78
C GLU A 51 7.69 5.50 -9.50
N SER A 52 6.90 4.54 -10.00
CA SER A 52 5.49 4.41 -9.69
C SER A 52 5.08 2.95 -9.63
N CYS A 53 4.14 2.62 -8.77
CA CYS A 53 3.67 1.25 -8.61
C CYS A 53 2.20 1.21 -8.21
N ASN A 54 1.62 0.02 -8.38
CA ASN A 54 0.29 -0.32 -7.91
C ASN A 54 0.34 -1.40 -6.85
N THR A 55 -0.47 -1.24 -5.83
CA THR A 55 -0.72 -2.27 -4.81
C THR A 55 -2.20 -2.38 -4.54
N SER A 56 -2.60 -3.50 -3.96
CA SER A 56 -3.89 -3.62 -3.27
C SER A 56 -3.75 -4.65 -2.17
N ALA A 57 -4.33 -4.37 -1.01
CA ALA A 57 -4.26 -5.24 0.15
C ALA A 57 -5.65 -5.45 0.74
N TRP A 58 -5.94 -6.68 1.12
CA TRP A 58 -7.19 -7.04 1.80
C TRP A 58 -7.00 -8.26 2.68
N LYS A 59 -7.90 -8.39 3.63
CA LYS A 59 -7.95 -9.54 4.50
C LYS A 59 -8.52 -10.74 3.75
N THR A 60 -7.85 -11.88 3.81
CA THR A 60 -8.20 -13.09 3.07
C THR A 60 -8.13 -14.31 3.96
N ASP A 61 -9.14 -15.17 3.82
CA ASP A 61 -9.11 -16.53 4.36
C ASP A 61 -8.46 -17.49 3.38
N PHE A 62 -7.68 -18.42 3.90
CA PHE A 62 -7.10 -19.50 3.10
C PHE A 62 -7.12 -20.85 3.85
N LEU A 63 -6.99 -21.93 3.11
CA LEU A 63 -6.94 -23.28 3.67
C LEU A 63 -5.58 -23.93 3.40
N TYR A 64 -5.05 -24.58 4.44
CA TYR A 64 -3.93 -25.51 4.33
C TYR A 64 -4.27 -26.78 5.12
N ASN A 65 -4.24 -27.97 4.47
CA ASN A 65 -4.65 -29.24 5.05
C ASN A 65 -6.01 -29.16 5.76
N GLU A 66 -7.02 -28.62 5.08
CA GLU A 66 -8.39 -28.44 5.58
C GLU A 66 -8.55 -27.48 6.76
N LYS A 67 -7.46 -26.97 7.31
CA LYS A 67 -7.48 -25.97 8.37
C LYS A 67 -7.54 -24.57 7.78
N LYS A 68 -8.45 -23.75 8.33
CA LYS A 68 -8.65 -22.36 7.93
C LYS A 68 -7.68 -21.45 8.68
N TYR A 69 -7.09 -20.54 7.92
CA TYR A 69 -6.23 -19.46 8.41
C TYR A 69 -6.68 -18.13 7.80
N GLU A 70 -6.23 -17.05 8.37
CA GLU A 70 -6.52 -15.68 7.93
C GLU A 70 -5.20 -14.92 7.78
N SER A 71 -5.09 -14.13 6.73
CA SER A 71 -3.94 -13.25 6.49
C SER A 71 -4.33 -12.03 5.69
N PHE A 72 -3.44 -11.04 5.63
CA PHE A 72 -3.54 -9.99 4.64
C PHE A 72 -2.82 -10.43 3.36
N ASP A 73 -3.55 -10.41 2.26
CA ASP A 73 -3.01 -10.56 0.93
C ASP A 73 -2.64 -9.18 0.38
N MET A 74 -1.43 -9.06 -0.14
CA MET A 74 -1.01 -7.88 -0.87
C MET A 74 -0.70 -8.27 -2.31
N VAL A 75 -1.44 -7.68 -3.23
CA VAL A 75 -1.17 -7.78 -4.67
C VAL A 75 -0.29 -6.61 -5.05
N MET A 76 0.79 -6.87 -5.79
CA MET A 76 1.75 -5.85 -6.16
C MET A 76 2.36 -6.09 -7.55
N ASP A 77 2.86 -5.04 -8.16
CA ASP A 77 3.72 -5.12 -9.33
C ASP A 77 5.22 -5.15 -8.94
N SER A 78 6.11 -5.35 -9.92
CA SER A 78 7.55 -5.42 -9.66
C SER A 78 8.16 -4.11 -9.17
N ALA A 79 7.55 -2.97 -9.52
CA ALA A 79 8.01 -1.67 -9.02
C ALA A 79 7.69 -1.52 -7.53
N ALA A 80 6.53 -2.06 -7.07
CA ALA A 80 6.18 -2.08 -5.67
C ALA A 80 7.15 -2.92 -4.82
N GLU A 81 7.64 -4.05 -5.35
CA GLU A 81 8.66 -4.86 -4.68
C GLU A 81 9.89 -4.02 -4.30
N HIS A 82 10.36 -3.18 -5.21
CA HIS A 82 11.51 -2.31 -4.98
C HIS A 82 11.15 -1.11 -4.09
N MET A 83 10.03 -0.47 -4.34
CA MET A 83 9.60 0.72 -3.59
C MET A 83 9.34 0.40 -2.11
N PHE A 84 8.78 -0.78 -1.81
CA PHE A 84 8.48 -1.23 -0.46
C PHE A 84 9.56 -2.14 0.15
N GLU A 85 10.70 -2.32 -0.52
CA GLU A 85 11.91 -3.03 -0.03
C GLU A 85 11.58 -4.46 0.45
N ILE A 86 10.92 -5.25 -0.41
CA ILE A 86 10.57 -6.62 -0.08
C ILE A 86 11.85 -7.49 -0.08
N GLU A 87 12.28 -7.92 1.10
CA GLU A 87 13.47 -8.74 1.30
C GLU A 87 13.13 -10.22 1.11
N LEU A 88 13.74 -10.85 0.09
CA LEU A 88 13.63 -12.30 -0.16
C LEU A 88 14.55 -13.05 0.80
N ILE A 89 14.00 -13.98 1.58
CA ILE A 89 14.76 -14.87 2.48
C ILE A 89 15.17 -16.14 1.74
N SER A 90 14.21 -16.78 1.05
CA SER A 90 14.46 -18.02 0.28
C SER A 90 13.46 -18.19 -0.86
N GLY A 91 13.77 -19.05 -1.80
CA GLY A 91 12.92 -19.34 -2.96
C GLY A 91 13.21 -18.45 -4.18
N SER A 92 12.20 -18.22 -5.02
CA SER A 92 12.33 -17.47 -6.27
C SER A 92 11.37 -16.27 -6.31
N ARG A 93 11.66 -15.29 -7.20
CA ARG A 93 10.76 -14.15 -7.46
C ARG A 93 9.62 -14.46 -8.43
N ASP A 94 9.32 -15.73 -8.67
CA ASP A 94 8.25 -16.13 -9.58
C ASP A 94 6.85 -15.65 -9.13
N PHE A 95 6.70 -15.31 -7.83
CA PHE A 95 5.48 -14.69 -7.32
C PHE A 95 5.21 -13.29 -7.90
N MET A 96 6.16 -12.70 -8.62
CA MET A 96 5.97 -11.42 -9.32
C MET A 96 5.57 -11.59 -10.80
N ILE A 97 5.52 -12.83 -11.31
CA ILE A 97 5.12 -13.11 -12.69
C ILE A 97 3.60 -12.97 -12.80
N PRO A 98 3.08 -12.03 -13.61
CA PRO A 98 1.64 -11.85 -13.79
C PRO A 98 0.94 -13.13 -14.20
N LYS A 99 -0.24 -13.39 -13.63
CA LYS A 99 -1.06 -14.59 -13.88
C LYS A 99 -0.41 -15.93 -13.50
N SER A 100 0.71 -15.93 -12.78
CA SER A 100 1.22 -17.15 -12.16
C SER A 100 0.34 -17.54 -10.97
N ASN A 101 0.24 -18.84 -10.70
CA ASN A 101 -0.36 -19.33 -9.46
C ASN A 101 0.68 -19.46 -8.34
N LYS A 102 1.69 -18.58 -8.36
CA LYS A 102 2.78 -18.57 -7.39
C LYS A 102 2.64 -17.38 -6.44
N ILE A 103 2.96 -17.62 -5.19
CA ILE A 103 2.90 -16.62 -4.12
C ILE A 103 4.17 -16.64 -3.30
N ALA A 104 4.45 -15.50 -2.64
CA ALA A 104 5.36 -15.48 -1.50
C ALA A 104 4.56 -15.37 -0.20
N ILE A 105 5.11 -15.95 0.86
CA ILE A 105 4.58 -15.76 2.22
C ILE A 105 5.67 -15.20 3.12
N THR A 106 5.25 -14.50 4.18
CA THR A 106 6.20 -14.00 5.16
C THR A 106 6.75 -15.13 6.03
N ASP A 107 7.97 -14.98 6.55
CA ASP A 107 8.59 -15.90 7.51
C ASP A 107 7.72 -16.09 8.76
N LYS A 108 7.03 -15.06 9.21
CA LYS A 108 6.07 -15.13 10.32
C LYS A 108 4.89 -16.04 9.99
N LEU A 109 4.27 -15.86 8.81
CA LEU A 109 3.15 -16.70 8.37
C LEU A 109 3.63 -18.14 8.10
N ALA A 110 4.83 -18.32 7.53
CA ALA A 110 5.45 -19.63 7.33
C ALA A 110 5.59 -20.38 8.66
N LYS A 111 6.10 -19.72 9.69
CA LYS A 111 6.22 -20.31 11.02
C LYS A 111 4.87 -20.64 11.66
N GLU A 112 3.87 -19.79 11.48
CA GLU A 112 2.53 -19.99 12.03
C GLU A 112 1.82 -21.20 11.42
N VAL A 113 1.90 -21.34 10.08
CA VAL A 113 1.14 -22.36 9.31
C VAL A 113 1.90 -23.69 9.26
N PHE A 114 3.21 -23.66 9.06
CA PHE A 114 4.03 -24.83 8.77
C PHE A 114 4.94 -25.25 9.94
N GLY A 115 5.13 -24.39 10.93
CA GLY A 115 6.03 -24.68 12.06
C GLY A 115 7.49 -24.81 11.61
N THR A 116 8.02 -26.03 11.65
CA THR A 116 9.39 -26.36 11.22
C THR A 116 9.45 -26.97 9.81
N LYS A 117 8.30 -27.24 9.16
CA LYS A 117 8.24 -27.78 7.82
C LYS A 117 8.61 -26.70 6.81
N ASP A 118 9.40 -27.04 5.80
CA ASP A 118 9.68 -26.16 4.67
C ASP A 118 8.39 -25.90 3.86
N PRO A 119 7.95 -24.63 3.73
CA PRO A 119 6.74 -24.29 2.98
C PRO A 119 6.95 -24.18 1.47
N LEU A 120 8.19 -24.17 0.96
CA LEU A 120 8.45 -24.03 -0.47
C LEU A 120 7.88 -25.23 -1.25
N GLY A 121 7.12 -24.92 -2.31
CA GLY A 121 6.40 -25.91 -3.12
C GLY A 121 5.06 -26.37 -2.54
N GLU A 122 4.74 -26.03 -1.29
CA GLU A 122 3.42 -26.30 -0.70
C GLU A 122 2.35 -25.42 -1.33
N LYS A 123 1.09 -25.86 -1.26
CA LYS A 123 -0.05 -25.13 -1.84
C LYS A 123 -0.99 -24.64 -0.77
N LEU A 124 -1.39 -23.39 -0.88
CA LEU A 124 -2.48 -22.79 -0.12
C LEU A 124 -3.71 -22.67 -1.02
N LYS A 125 -4.85 -23.08 -0.51
CA LYS A 125 -6.12 -22.85 -1.20
C LYS A 125 -6.66 -21.48 -0.81
N ILE A 126 -6.57 -20.54 -1.74
CA ILE A 126 -7.04 -19.17 -1.56
C ILE A 126 -8.22 -18.97 -2.49
N TRP A 127 -9.42 -18.77 -1.92
CA TRP A 127 -10.69 -18.80 -2.66
C TRP A 127 -10.89 -20.15 -3.37
N SER A 128 -10.91 -20.15 -4.71
CA SER A 128 -11.00 -21.36 -5.53
C SER A 128 -9.66 -21.87 -6.06
N ASP A 129 -8.59 -21.09 -5.87
CA ASP A 129 -7.30 -21.32 -6.54
C ASP A 129 -6.30 -22.01 -5.60
N ASP A 130 -5.59 -22.99 -6.11
CA ASP A 130 -4.42 -23.57 -5.47
C ASP A 130 -3.18 -22.74 -5.83
N MET A 131 -2.67 -22.01 -4.84
CA MET A 131 -1.52 -21.13 -4.99
C MET A 131 -0.26 -21.79 -4.42
N GLU A 132 0.77 -21.95 -5.24
CA GLU A 132 2.05 -22.55 -4.84
C GLU A 132 2.95 -21.52 -4.16
N ILE A 133 3.50 -21.87 -3.01
CA ILE A 133 4.47 -21.04 -2.31
C ILE A 133 5.83 -21.20 -3.00
N CYS A 134 6.30 -20.16 -3.66
CA CYS A 134 7.59 -20.14 -4.34
C CYS A 134 8.66 -19.32 -3.61
N ALA A 135 8.29 -18.57 -2.60
CA ALA A 135 9.22 -17.72 -1.86
C ALA A 135 8.80 -17.51 -0.41
N ILE A 136 9.81 -17.30 0.44
CA ILE A 136 9.68 -16.75 1.78
C ILE A 136 10.29 -15.36 1.77
N VAL A 137 9.53 -14.37 2.22
CA VAL A 137 9.96 -12.99 2.37
C VAL A 137 9.96 -12.58 3.83
N LYS A 138 10.77 -11.59 4.16
CA LYS A 138 10.84 -11.06 5.51
C LYS A 138 9.57 -10.34 5.89
N SER A 139 9.01 -10.68 7.04
CA SER A 139 7.88 -9.94 7.60
C SER A 139 8.30 -8.52 7.97
N GLN A 140 7.42 -7.58 7.67
CA GLN A 140 7.61 -6.20 8.11
C GLN A 140 7.09 -6.10 9.56
N ASP A 141 7.98 -6.33 10.54
CA ASP A 141 7.66 -6.25 11.99
C ASP A 141 7.52 -4.81 12.49
N GLN A 142 7.58 -3.84 11.56
CA GLN A 142 7.49 -2.42 11.88
C GLN A 142 6.10 -1.89 11.59
N HIS A 143 5.82 -0.69 12.09
CA HIS A 143 4.57 0.00 11.83
C HIS A 143 4.45 0.34 10.34
N SER A 144 3.61 -0.41 9.65
CA SER A 144 3.33 -0.19 8.23
C SER A 144 1.83 -0.06 8.00
N ASN A 145 1.46 0.84 7.09
CA ASN A 145 0.12 0.91 6.55
C ASN A 145 -0.20 -0.26 5.60
N PHE A 146 0.80 -1.11 5.31
CA PHE A 146 0.70 -2.24 4.39
C PHE A 146 1.03 -3.56 5.09
N PRO A 147 0.16 -4.02 6.01
CA PRO A 147 0.35 -5.34 6.59
C PRO A 147 0.15 -6.40 5.49
N PHE A 148 1.05 -7.37 5.41
CA PHE A 148 0.87 -8.52 4.55
C PHE A 148 1.45 -9.78 5.17
N GLY A 149 0.81 -10.90 4.87
CA GLY A 149 1.34 -12.24 5.13
C GLY A 149 1.57 -13.01 3.83
N ILE A 150 0.80 -12.64 2.78
CA ILE A 150 0.86 -13.26 1.45
C ILE A 150 1.08 -12.18 0.41
N LEU A 151 2.02 -12.40 -0.51
CA LEU A 151 2.25 -11.55 -1.67
C LEU A 151 1.84 -12.28 -2.95
N LYS A 152 1.10 -11.57 -3.80
CA LYS A 152 0.58 -12.06 -5.08
C LYS A 152 0.97 -11.14 -6.23
N PRO A 153 1.13 -11.68 -7.45
CA PRO A 153 1.40 -10.85 -8.61
C PRO A 153 0.17 -10.02 -9.01
N SER A 154 0.40 -8.81 -9.46
CA SER A 154 -0.64 -7.96 -10.05
C SER A 154 -1.19 -8.59 -11.34
N ARG A 155 -2.50 -8.48 -11.54
CA ARG A 155 -3.15 -8.94 -12.77
C ARG A 155 -2.90 -8.05 -13.98
N GLN A 156 -2.31 -6.92 -13.83
CA GLN A 156 -2.06 -5.89 -14.85
C GLN A 156 -3.15 -5.86 -15.95
N THR A 157 -3.87 -4.78 -16.02
CA THR A 157 -4.84 -4.53 -17.08
C THR A 157 -4.60 -3.14 -17.69
N GLU A 158 -4.95 -2.96 -18.95
CA GLU A 158 -4.92 -1.68 -19.64
C GLU A 158 -6.27 -0.92 -19.53
N GLU A 159 -7.23 -1.49 -18.82
CA GLU A 159 -8.56 -0.93 -18.67
C GLU A 159 -8.57 0.21 -17.64
N TRP A 160 -9.03 1.38 -18.07
CA TRP A 160 -9.13 2.58 -17.24
C TRP A 160 -10.41 2.65 -16.40
N ASN A 161 -11.44 1.94 -16.81
CA ASN A 161 -12.75 1.89 -16.15
C ASN A 161 -12.79 0.89 -14.97
N VAL A 162 -11.66 0.29 -14.64
CA VAL A 162 -11.52 -0.70 -13.58
C VAL A 162 -10.54 -0.18 -12.54
N ALA A 163 -11.08 0.31 -11.42
CA ALA A 163 -10.31 0.85 -10.31
C ALA A 163 -10.29 -0.16 -9.15
N TYR A 164 -9.15 -0.83 -8.93
CA TYR A 164 -8.99 -1.86 -7.89
C TYR A 164 -7.64 -1.79 -7.19
N CYS A 165 -6.84 -0.76 -7.45
CA CYS A 165 -5.52 -0.66 -6.83
C CYS A 165 -5.30 0.70 -6.20
N GLN A 166 -4.31 0.75 -5.37
CA GLN A 166 -3.74 1.97 -4.81
C GLN A 166 -2.48 2.30 -5.60
N THR A 167 -2.37 3.54 -6.06
CA THR A 167 -1.21 4.02 -6.81
C THR A 167 -0.26 4.77 -5.91
N PHE A 168 1.03 4.40 -5.96
CA PHE A 168 2.11 5.09 -5.28
C PHE A 168 3.11 5.63 -6.27
N ILE A 169 3.68 6.79 -5.94
CA ILE A 169 4.78 7.39 -6.70
C ILE A 169 5.93 7.71 -5.76
N LYS A 170 7.14 7.55 -6.28
CA LYS A 170 8.36 8.06 -5.66
C LYS A 170 8.87 9.22 -6.49
N VAL A 171 9.03 10.37 -5.87
CA VAL A 171 9.51 11.58 -6.55
C VAL A 171 11.04 11.68 -6.48
N ARG A 172 11.63 12.38 -7.47
CA ARG A 172 13.08 12.65 -7.49
C ARG A 172 13.48 13.58 -6.34
N PRO A 173 14.69 13.43 -5.78
CA PRO A 173 15.13 14.22 -4.62
C PRO A 173 15.05 15.73 -4.81
N GLU A 174 15.33 16.22 -6.03
CA GLU A 174 15.40 17.63 -6.40
C GLU A 174 14.04 18.25 -6.78
N THR A 175 12.93 17.49 -6.62
CA THR A 175 11.60 17.95 -7.03
C THR A 175 11.10 19.10 -6.15
N ASP A 176 10.71 20.23 -6.76
CA ASP A 176 9.91 21.24 -6.09
C ASP A 176 8.49 20.69 -5.86
N MET A 177 8.25 20.16 -4.68
CA MET A 177 6.98 19.53 -4.32
C MET A 177 5.79 20.47 -4.37
N ARG A 178 5.98 21.78 -4.16
CA ARG A 178 4.89 22.76 -4.25
C ARG A 178 4.45 22.95 -5.69
N ALA A 179 5.40 23.15 -6.58
CA ALA A 179 5.14 23.28 -8.02
C ALA A 179 4.57 21.97 -8.60
N PHE A 180 5.14 20.83 -8.22
CA PHE A 180 4.70 19.51 -8.69
C PHE A 180 3.28 19.17 -8.24
N LYS A 181 2.93 19.36 -6.96
CA LYS A 181 1.57 19.14 -6.46
C LYS A 181 0.55 19.99 -7.21
N LYS A 182 0.86 21.26 -7.48
CA LYS A 182 -0.01 22.14 -8.28
C LYS A 182 -0.18 21.65 -9.71
N LYS A 183 0.92 21.29 -10.38
CA LYS A 183 0.93 20.75 -11.75
C LYS A 183 0.10 19.47 -11.84
N LEU A 184 0.24 18.58 -10.86
CA LEU A 184 -0.47 17.32 -10.79
C LEU A 184 -1.97 17.54 -10.53
N TYR A 185 -2.31 18.44 -9.61
CA TYR A 185 -3.70 18.80 -9.29
C TYR A 185 -4.46 19.38 -10.49
N GLU A 186 -3.79 20.18 -11.33
CA GLU A 186 -4.38 20.78 -12.53
C GLU A 186 -4.46 19.80 -13.71
N HIS A 187 -3.83 18.63 -13.60
CA HIS A 187 -3.79 17.63 -14.66
C HIS A 187 -5.10 16.85 -14.74
N LYS A 188 -5.59 16.62 -15.95
CA LYS A 188 -6.80 15.85 -16.22
C LYS A 188 -6.51 14.74 -17.21
N ILE A 189 -7.06 13.57 -16.93
CA ILE A 189 -7.01 12.41 -17.84
C ILE A 189 -8.42 12.12 -18.31
N LYS A 190 -8.62 12.13 -19.64
CA LYS A 190 -9.86 11.65 -20.27
C LYS A 190 -9.56 10.33 -20.96
N LYS A 191 -10.21 9.28 -20.51
CA LYS A 191 -10.13 7.93 -21.10
C LYS A 191 -11.53 7.33 -21.17
N ASP A 192 -11.99 7.10 -22.38
CA ASP A 192 -13.32 6.56 -22.67
C ASP A 192 -14.44 7.36 -21.99
N ARG A 193 -15.16 6.74 -21.06
CA ARG A 193 -16.26 7.35 -20.30
C ARG A 193 -15.79 7.98 -18.99
N ASP A 194 -14.56 7.67 -18.55
CA ASP A 194 -14.06 8.11 -17.27
C ASP A 194 -13.08 9.27 -17.41
N SER A 195 -13.22 10.22 -16.53
CA SER A 195 -12.35 11.39 -16.43
C SER A 195 -11.78 11.46 -15.02
N LEU A 196 -10.45 11.42 -14.92
CA LEU A 196 -9.74 11.58 -13.67
C LEU A 196 -9.16 12.99 -13.61
N SER A 197 -9.39 13.67 -12.50
CA SER A 197 -8.89 15.02 -12.27
C SER A 197 -8.49 15.22 -10.80
N HIS A 198 -7.81 16.32 -10.53
CA HIS A 198 -7.43 16.71 -9.18
C HIS A 198 -6.68 15.62 -8.41
N PHE A 199 -5.52 15.22 -8.95
CA PHE A 199 -4.65 14.28 -8.27
C PHE A 199 -4.07 14.90 -7.00
N VAL A 200 -4.30 14.26 -5.86
CA VAL A 200 -3.83 14.69 -4.55
C VAL A 200 -2.79 13.70 -4.02
N LEU A 201 -1.66 14.24 -3.55
CA LEU A 201 -0.56 13.45 -3.01
C LEU A 201 -0.57 13.50 -1.48
N THR A 202 -0.69 12.33 -0.86
CA THR A 202 -0.52 12.13 0.57
C THR A 202 0.81 11.42 0.81
N SER A 203 1.66 11.94 1.70
CA SER A 203 2.90 11.25 2.09
C SER A 203 2.58 9.87 2.68
N ILE A 204 3.39 8.86 2.36
CA ILE A 204 3.21 7.51 2.91
C ILE A 204 3.22 7.50 4.44
N THR A 205 3.98 8.39 5.07
CA THR A 205 4.04 8.54 6.53
C THR A 205 2.83 9.25 7.13
N ALA A 206 2.05 9.95 6.29
CA ALA A 206 0.85 10.68 6.70
C ALA A 206 -0.46 9.95 6.34
N MET A 207 -0.39 8.86 5.58
CA MET A 207 -1.58 8.15 5.09
C MET A 207 -2.60 7.86 6.19
N ARG A 208 -2.13 7.41 7.35
CA ARG A 208 -2.98 7.04 8.48
C ARG A 208 -3.83 8.21 9.03
N TYR A 209 -3.39 9.43 8.82
CA TYR A 209 -4.02 10.65 9.36
C TYR A 209 -4.84 11.40 8.31
N ASP A 210 -4.42 11.32 7.07
CA ASP A 210 -5.00 12.07 5.95
C ASP A 210 -6.11 11.28 5.22
N HIS A 211 -6.43 10.07 5.70
CA HIS A 211 -7.47 9.20 5.15
C HIS A 211 -8.60 8.98 6.15
N PRO A 212 -9.57 9.88 6.25
CA PRO A 212 -10.75 9.68 7.10
C PRO A 212 -11.66 8.55 6.61
N GLU A 213 -11.50 8.10 5.37
CA GLU A 213 -12.37 7.11 4.73
C GLU A 213 -11.98 5.66 5.08
N GLU A 214 -10.72 5.40 5.37
CA GLU A 214 -10.19 4.09 5.76
C GLU A 214 -10.04 4.04 7.29
N GLU A 215 -11.14 4.17 8.06
CA GLU A 215 -11.22 4.09 9.52
C GLU A 215 -9.85 4.17 10.24
N PRO A 216 -9.23 5.34 10.39
CA PRO A 216 -8.02 5.45 11.16
C PRO A 216 -8.34 5.05 12.60
N THR A 217 -7.59 4.11 13.16
CA THR A 217 -7.72 3.72 14.57
C THR A 217 -7.59 4.90 15.53
N ILE A 218 -6.99 6.00 15.05
CA ILE A 218 -6.89 7.27 15.79
C ILE A 218 -7.17 8.42 14.83
N LYS A 219 -8.31 9.08 15.00
CA LYS A 219 -8.63 10.31 14.28
C LYS A 219 -7.76 11.45 14.82
N PHE A 220 -7.41 12.40 13.95
CA PHE A 220 -6.65 13.62 14.33
C PHE A 220 -7.28 14.32 15.54
N GLU A 221 -8.60 14.30 15.66
CA GLU A 221 -9.35 14.81 16.81
C GLU A 221 -8.94 14.13 18.13
N HIS A 222 -8.63 12.84 18.12
CA HIS A 222 -8.15 12.14 19.32
C HIS A 222 -6.74 12.59 19.72
N ILE A 223 -5.86 12.85 18.74
CA ILE A 223 -4.50 13.38 18.99
C ILE A 223 -4.60 14.77 19.61
N LEU A 224 -5.48 15.62 19.07
CA LEU A 224 -5.73 16.95 19.60
C LEU A 224 -6.30 16.90 21.03
N LEU A 225 -7.24 16.00 21.29
CA LEU A 225 -7.81 15.77 22.63
C LEU A 225 -6.74 15.31 23.63
N PHE A 226 -5.86 14.39 23.25
CA PHE A 226 -4.76 13.95 24.11
C PHE A 226 -3.74 15.07 24.35
N ALA A 227 -3.44 15.89 23.36
CA ALA A 227 -2.55 17.04 23.51
C ALA A 227 -3.14 18.09 24.46
N LEU A 228 -4.44 18.38 24.34
CA LEU A 228 -5.16 19.31 25.23
C LEU A 228 -5.25 18.77 26.66
N ALA A 229 -5.54 17.47 26.83
CA ALA A 229 -5.59 16.83 28.15
C ALA A 229 -4.21 16.82 28.80
N GLY A 230 -3.14 16.52 28.07
CA GLY A 230 -1.76 16.56 28.55
C GLY A 230 -1.34 17.98 28.93
N GLY A 231 -1.71 18.97 28.12
CA GLY A 231 -1.48 20.40 28.44
C GLY A 231 -2.18 20.86 29.72
N LEU A 232 -3.41 20.39 29.95
CA LEU A 232 -4.16 20.69 31.16
C LEU A 232 -3.52 20.10 32.41
N VAL A 233 -3.04 18.83 32.31
CA VAL A 233 -2.33 18.17 33.44
C VAL A 233 -1.04 18.91 33.79
N ILE A 234 -0.27 19.36 32.80
CA ILE A 234 0.95 20.14 33.00
C ILE A 234 0.61 21.49 33.66
N LEU A 235 -0.43 22.18 33.19
CA LEU A 235 -0.90 23.41 33.80
C LEU A 235 -1.32 23.20 35.25
N CYS A 236 -2.10 22.17 35.55
CA CYS A 236 -2.47 21.86 36.95
C CYS A 236 -1.27 21.55 37.84
N ALA A 237 -0.24 20.86 37.29
CA ALA A 237 0.98 20.58 38.03
C ALA A 237 1.85 21.81 38.31
N LEU A 238 1.79 22.85 37.45
CA LEU A 238 2.52 24.09 37.60
C LEU A 238 1.86 25.05 38.59
N PHE A 239 0.54 24.93 38.83
CA PHE A 239 -0.22 25.78 39.72
C PHE A 239 -0.52 25.12 41.08
N ASN A 240 -0.06 23.92 41.35
CA ASN A 240 -0.18 23.21 42.62
C ASN A 240 1.18 23.16 43.35
#